data_3e051b74aa2fb549ba1a428cdd6ec87c
#
_entry.id   3e051b74aa2fb549ba1a428cdd6ec87c
#
_cell.length_a   1.000
_cell.length_b   1.000
_cell.length_c   1.000
_cell.angle_alpha   90.00
_cell.angle_beta   90.00
_cell.angle_gamma   90.00
#
_symmetry.space_group_name_H-M   'P 1'
#
loop_
_entity.id
_entity.type
_entity.pdbx_description
1 polymer ?
#
loop_
_entity_poly.entity_id
_entity_poly.type
_entity_poly.pdbx_seq_one_letter_code
_entity_poly.pdbx_strand_id
1 'polypeptide(L)'
;MLSKMKKSVVICMNSLISVIIFCMIIMLLCSCVSAARTTWKQAKKTYHSMVEYYTRDVENNLSNISDYLLRISETADYYGMTNCEEDKESMNNLSRQRLYNQLNEDILVYSSADYFFIFQDKYADIMMVESAKKKAKIQSQNIREQLKRLLESREPTEKWELFDAEGYQYLIRVVSKDGVGIGCAVSLNRLIETMQAVQLSDYYVSYYKIGTMILDNESGKDLKIELPIQETDVGVRIVIPSEKLFEEIRTLLNFSMVFAVILIILLFALYISMYHWFTNPVKRIVSVMQ
;
A
#
# COMPACT_ATOMS: atom_id res chain seq x y z
N MET A 1 -47.21 -47.41 -36.65
CA MET A 1 -47.48 -46.14 -35.94
C MET A 1 -46.73 -46.05 -34.59
N LEU A 2 -46.76 -47.09 -33.76
CA LEU A 2 -46.10 -47.20 -32.44
C LEU A 2 -44.57 -47.05 -32.47
N SER A 3 -43.86 -47.53 -33.50
CA SER A 3 -42.39 -47.41 -33.65
C SER A 3 -41.93 -45.95 -33.85
N LYS A 4 -42.68 -45.14 -34.59
CA LYS A 4 -42.43 -43.74 -34.80
C LYS A 4 -42.65 -42.90 -33.49
N MET A 5 -43.68 -43.20 -32.73
CA MET A 5 -43.96 -42.55 -31.45
C MET A 5 -42.86 -42.79 -30.41
N LYS A 6 -42.31 -44.01 -30.33
CA LYS A 6 -41.24 -44.37 -29.40
C LYS A 6 -39.93 -43.72 -29.71
N LYS A 7 -39.55 -43.61 -30.98
CA LYS A 7 -38.38 -42.87 -31.42
C LYS A 7 -38.50 -41.38 -31.03
N SER A 8 -39.70 -40.84 -31.13
CA SER A 8 -39.98 -39.45 -30.75
C SER A 8 -39.81 -39.20 -29.25
N VAL A 9 -40.29 -40.12 -28.38
CA VAL A 9 -40.18 -39.97 -26.91
C VAL A 9 -38.72 -40.08 -26.45
N VAL A 10 -37.91 -41.00 -26.99
CA VAL A 10 -36.48 -41.12 -26.63
C VAL A 10 -35.72 -39.91 -27.12
N ILE A 11 -35.98 -39.36 -28.30
CA ILE A 11 -35.38 -38.15 -28.80
C ILE A 11 -35.77 -36.96 -27.94
N CYS A 12 -37.02 -36.82 -27.53
CA CYS A 12 -37.49 -35.74 -26.69
C CYS A 12 -36.84 -35.77 -25.31
N MET A 13 -36.68 -36.94 -24.69
CA MET A 13 -36.03 -37.14 -23.41
C MET A 13 -34.53 -36.81 -23.46
N ASN A 14 -33.83 -37.26 -24.53
CA ASN A 14 -32.41 -36.91 -24.73
C ASN A 14 -32.22 -35.41 -24.97
N SER A 15 -33.12 -34.78 -25.73
CA SER A 15 -33.10 -33.35 -25.94
C SER A 15 -33.28 -32.56 -24.62
N LEU A 16 -34.20 -33.01 -23.79
CA LEU A 16 -34.47 -32.36 -22.47
C LEU A 16 -33.26 -32.47 -21.52
N ILE A 17 -32.63 -33.65 -21.45
CA ILE A 17 -31.42 -33.87 -20.67
C ILE A 17 -30.27 -32.98 -21.21
N SER A 18 -30.08 -32.91 -22.52
CA SER A 18 -29.07 -32.05 -23.13
C SER A 18 -29.27 -30.57 -22.83
N VAL A 19 -30.51 -30.08 -22.82
CA VAL A 19 -30.85 -28.70 -22.45
C VAL A 19 -30.53 -28.42 -20.96
N ILE A 20 -30.87 -29.37 -20.09
CA ILE A 20 -30.55 -29.25 -18.64
C ILE A 20 -29.04 -29.16 -18.44
N ILE A 21 -28.23 -30.04 -19.08
CA ILE A 21 -26.78 -30.02 -19.01
C ILE A 21 -26.22 -28.66 -19.48
N PHE A 22 -26.72 -28.17 -20.60
CA PHE A 22 -26.31 -26.89 -21.17
C PHE A 22 -26.62 -25.73 -20.26
N CYS A 23 -27.82 -25.69 -19.66
CA CYS A 23 -28.18 -24.66 -18.67
C CYS A 23 -27.29 -24.71 -17.42
N MET A 24 -26.95 -25.91 -16.92
CA MET A 24 -26.06 -26.06 -15.76
C MET A 24 -24.65 -25.59 -16.07
N ILE A 25 -24.11 -25.86 -17.25
CA ILE A 25 -22.79 -25.38 -17.68
C ILE A 25 -22.77 -23.85 -17.76
N ILE A 26 -23.81 -23.25 -18.37
CA ILE A 26 -23.93 -21.78 -18.42
C ILE A 26 -23.99 -21.19 -17.00
N MET A 27 -24.78 -21.78 -16.11
CA MET A 27 -24.93 -21.30 -14.74
C MET A 27 -23.59 -21.37 -13.96
N LEU A 28 -22.81 -22.43 -14.17
CA LEU A 28 -21.46 -22.57 -13.60
C LEU A 28 -20.51 -21.49 -14.15
N LEU A 29 -20.49 -21.26 -15.45
CA LEU A 29 -19.65 -20.23 -16.05
C LEU A 29 -20.01 -18.84 -15.56
N CYS A 30 -21.30 -18.51 -15.48
CA CYS A 30 -21.79 -17.24 -14.92
C CYS A 30 -21.39 -17.09 -13.45
N SER A 31 -21.49 -18.14 -12.65
CA SER A 31 -21.07 -18.16 -11.25
C SER A 31 -19.58 -17.89 -11.10
N CYS A 32 -18.73 -18.56 -11.91
CA CYS A 32 -17.29 -18.36 -11.90
C CYS A 32 -16.89 -16.93 -12.26
N VAL A 33 -17.49 -16.36 -13.31
CA VAL A 33 -17.22 -14.98 -13.73
C VAL A 33 -17.68 -13.99 -12.66
N SER A 34 -18.84 -14.22 -12.05
CA SER A 34 -19.35 -13.39 -10.94
C SER A 34 -18.45 -13.46 -9.71
N ALA A 35 -18.03 -14.67 -9.32
CA ALA A 35 -17.09 -14.86 -8.20
C ALA A 35 -15.77 -14.15 -8.46
N ALA A 36 -15.16 -14.32 -9.64
CA ALA A 36 -13.92 -13.65 -10.01
C ALA A 36 -14.04 -12.13 -9.95
N ARG A 37 -15.14 -11.56 -10.48
CA ARG A 37 -15.41 -10.11 -10.40
C ARG A 37 -15.57 -9.62 -8.96
N THR A 38 -16.25 -10.38 -8.12
CA THR A 38 -16.47 -10.03 -6.71
C THR A 38 -15.16 -10.08 -5.94
N THR A 39 -14.36 -11.14 -6.11
CA THR A 39 -13.05 -11.27 -5.48
C THR A 39 -12.11 -10.13 -5.90
N TRP A 40 -12.07 -9.78 -7.19
CA TRP A 40 -11.31 -8.63 -7.68
C TRP A 40 -11.71 -7.31 -7.03
N LYS A 41 -13.03 -7.05 -6.94
CA LYS A 41 -13.55 -5.83 -6.28
C LYS A 41 -13.20 -5.80 -4.80
N GLN A 42 -13.32 -6.93 -4.11
CA GLN A 42 -12.97 -7.05 -2.70
C GLN A 42 -11.47 -6.84 -2.47
N ALA A 43 -10.62 -7.51 -3.26
CA ALA A 43 -9.17 -7.33 -3.19
C ALA A 43 -8.79 -5.85 -3.39
N LYS A 44 -9.29 -5.21 -4.45
CA LYS A 44 -9.05 -3.78 -4.69
C LYS A 44 -9.46 -2.91 -3.50
N LYS A 45 -10.63 -3.16 -2.92
CA LYS A 45 -11.12 -2.41 -1.76
C LYS A 45 -10.24 -2.64 -0.52
N THR A 46 -9.86 -3.90 -0.26
CA THR A 46 -9.01 -4.26 0.88
C THR A 46 -7.64 -3.60 0.77
N TYR A 47 -7.00 -3.68 -0.39
CA TYR A 47 -5.71 -3.03 -0.61
C TYR A 47 -5.80 -1.51 -0.52
N HIS A 48 -6.85 -0.91 -1.07
CA HIS A 48 -7.05 0.53 -0.95
C HIS A 48 -7.21 0.97 0.51
N SER A 49 -8.04 0.27 1.29
CA SER A 49 -8.21 0.56 2.72
C SER A 49 -6.93 0.34 3.52
N MET A 50 -6.13 -0.65 3.14
CA MET A 50 -4.84 -0.93 3.78
C MET A 50 -3.85 0.21 3.50
N VAL A 51 -3.73 0.67 2.26
CA VAL A 51 -2.87 1.81 1.89
C VAL A 51 -3.33 3.08 2.59
N GLU A 52 -4.63 3.34 2.64
CA GLU A 52 -5.23 4.47 3.35
C GLU A 52 -4.88 4.45 4.85
N TYR A 53 -4.97 3.28 5.49
CA TYR A 53 -4.59 3.13 6.89
C TYR A 53 -3.12 3.50 7.14
N TYR A 54 -2.20 3.00 6.30
CA TYR A 54 -0.77 3.30 6.43
C TYR A 54 -0.45 4.76 6.12
N THR A 55 -1.08 5.33 5.08
CA THR A 55 -0.90 6.75 4.76
C THR A 55 -1.33 7.61 5.94
N ARG A 56 -2.46 7.29 6.56
CA ARG A 56 -2.95 7.98 7.76
C ARG A 56 -2.03 7.81 8.97
N ASP A 57 -1.42 6.64 9.16
CA ASP A 57 -0.42 6.42 10.22
C ASP A 57 0.82 7.29 10.00
N VAL A 58 1.31 7.38 8.77
CA VAL A 58 2.40 8.29 8.40
C VAL A 58 2.01 9.75 8.66
N GLU A 59 0.83 10.18 8.23
CA GLU A 59 0.31 11.53 8.46
C GLU A 59 0.23 11.87 9.95
N ASN A 60 -0.29 10.96 10.76
CA ASN A 60 -0.35 11.14 12.22
C ASN A 60 1.04 11.28 12.83
N ASN A 61 2.01 10.47 12.39
CA ASN A 61 3.39 10.55 12.88
C ASN A 61 4.04 11.90 12.50
N LEU A 62 3.85 12.35 11.25
CA LEU A 62 4.34 13.66 10.79
C LEU A 62 3.67 14.81 11.52
N SER A 63 2.36 14.74 11.75
CA SER A 63 1.60 15.73 12.53
C SER A 63 2.09 15.81 13.97
N ASN A 64 2.29 14.67 14.64
CA ASN A 64 2.81 14.63 16.01
C ASN A 64 4.20 15.28 16.13
N ILE A 65 5.08 15.03 15.13
CA ILE A 65 6.39 15.69 15.08
C ILE A 65 6.24 17.18 14.83
N SER A 66 5.31 17.60 13.97
CA SER A 66 5.01 18.99 13.69
C SER A 66 4.57 19.75 14.93
N ASP A 67 3.61 19.18 15.67
CA ASP A 67 3.11 19.73 16.92
C ASP A 67 4.21 19.82 18.00
N TYR A 68 5.10 18.83 18.00
CA TYR A 68 6.28 18.84 18.86
C TYR A 68 7.23 19.97 18.52
N LEU A 69 7.59 20.18 17.25
CA LEU A 69 8.46 21.27 16.82
C LEU A 69 7.86 22.65 17.16
N LEU A 70 6.55 22.83 16.93
CA LEU A 70 5.84 24.06 17.32
C LEU A 70 5.91 24.28 18.82
N ARG A 71 5.63 23.27 19.63
CA ARG A 71 5.70 23.37 21.09
C ARG A 71 7.10 23.71 21.60
N ILE A 72 8.14 23.12 21.00
CA ILE A 72 9.52 23.45 21.35
C ILE A 72 9.86 24.89 20.99
N SER A 73 9.38 25.40 19.85
CA SER A 73 9.63 26.78 19.41
C SER A 73 8.99 27.84 20.35
N GLU A 74 8.09 27.41 21.24
CA GLU A 74 7.46 28.26 22.26
C GLU A 74 8.13 28.15 23.63
N THR A 75 9.20 27.36 23.78
CA THR A 75 9.90 27.20 25.08
C THR A 75 10.80 28.38 25.41
N ALA A 76 11.05 28.57 26.69
CA ALA A 76 11.94 29.63 27.19
C ALA A 76 13.38 29.45 26.65
N ASP A 77 13.85 28.21 26.49
CA ASP A 77 15.19 27.93 25.95
C ASP A 77 15.30 28.29 24.47
N TYR A 78 14.23 28.07 23.66
CA TYR A 78 14.18 28.57 22.29
C TYR A 78 14.24 30.08 22.22
N TYR A 79 13.43 30.78 23.02
CA TYR A 79 13.46 32.27 23.14
C TYR A 79 14.80 32.77 23.64
N GLY A 80 15.48 32.04 24.55
CA GLY A 80 16.83 32.36 24.98
C GLY A 80 17.88 32.34 23.88
N MET A 81 17.61 31.59 22.80
CA MET A 81 18.47 31.56 21.62
C MET A 81 18.15 32.66 20.60
N THR A 82 16.90 33.11 20.51
CA THR A 82 16.48 34.20 19.59
C THR A 82 16.90 35.58 20.07
N ASN A 83 16.92 35.83 21.40
CA ASN A 83 17.28 37.09 22.02
C ASN A 83 18.81 37.27 22.15
N CYS A 84 19.53 37.35 21.02
CA CYS A 84 20.98 37.52 21.00
C CYS A 84 21.37 39.02 21.16
N GLU A 85 21.27 39.59 22.30
CA GLU A 85 22.10 40.75 22.67
C GLU A 85 23.53 40.28 22.96
N GLU A 86 24.55 41.05 22.51
CA GLU A 86 25.98 40.67 22.60
C GLU A 86 26.44 40.33 24.04
N ASP A 87 25.80 40.89 25.06
CA ASP A 87 26.11 40.68 26.48
C ASP A 87 25.56 39.35 27.05
N LYS A 88 24.82 38.55 26.28
CA LYS A 88 24.14 37.31 26.74
C LYS A 88 24.62 36.02 26.07
N GLU A 89 25.83 36.00 25.53
CA GLU A 89 26.39 34.81 24.84
C GLU A 89 26.42 33.56 25.72
N SER A 90 26.71 33.69 27.02
CA SER A 90 26.71 32.59 27.96
C SER A 90 25.30 31.99 28.17
N MET A 91 24.28 32.85 28.15
CA MET A 91 22.88 32.41 28.30
C MET A 91 22.35 31.73 27.07
N ASN A 92 22.75 32.20 25.88
CA ASN A 92 22.49 31.54 24.59
C ASN A 92 23.10 30.14 24.55
N ASN A 93 24.35 29.99 24.92
CA ASN A 93 25.05 28.69 24.97
C ASN A 93 24.37 27.71 25.94
N LEU A 94 23.87 28.19 27.11
CA LEU A 94 23.16 27.35 28.05
C LEU A 94 21.80 26.88 27.49
N SER A 95 21.03 27.79 26.91
CA SER A 95 19.74 27.47 26.28
C SER A 95 19.92 26.50 25.13
N ARG A 96 20.94 26.70 24.29
CA ARG A 96 21.33 25.80 23.22
C ARG A 96 21.66 24.39 23.70
N GLN A 97 22.43 24.29 24.80
CA GLN A 97 22.79 23.00 25.42
C GLN A 97 21.56 22.28 25.98
N ARG A 98 20.67 23.00 26.68
CA ARG A 98 19.44 22.44 27.24
C ARG A 98 18.52 21.92 26.14
N LEU A 99 18.32 22.72 25.11
CA LEU A 99 17.49 22.32 23.98
C LEU A 99 18.07 21.11 23.24
N TYR A 100 19.39 21.07 23.06
CA TYR A 100 20.07 19.89 22.50
C TYR A 100 19.83 18.63 23.33
N ASN A 101 19.97 18.74 24.64
CA ASN A 101 19.76 17.59 25.53
C ASN A 101 18.29 17.14 25.49
N GLN A 102 17.35 18.08 25.46
CA GLN A 102 15.93 17.77 25.33
C GLN A 102 15.63 17.05 24.01
N LEU A 103 16.14 17.54 22.87
CA LEU A 103 15.97 16.86 21.59
C LEU A 103 16.58 15.45 21.58
N ASN A 104 17.71 15.26 22.27
CA ASN A 104 18.37 13.98 22.38
C ASN A 104 17.59 12.95 23.21
N GLU A 105 16.83 13.39 24.21
CA GLU A 105 15.90 12.55 24.94
C GLU A 105 14.63 12.29 24.15
N ASP A 106 14.07 13.32 23.54
CA ASP A 106 12.78 13.26 22.84
C ASP A 106 12.85 12.47 21.52
N ILE A 107 14.00 12.39 20.84
CA ILE A 107 14.15 11.60 19.61
C ILE A 107 13.90 10.09 19.85
N LEU A 108 14.05 9.63 21.08
CA LEU A 108 13.73 8.24 21.44
C LEU A 108 12.22 7.98 21.45
N VAL A 109 11.43 9.02 21.73
CA VAL A 109 9.96 8.97 21.74
C VAL A 109 9.41 9.00 20.32
N TYR A 110 9.96 9.86 19.46
CA TYR A 110 9.53 10.04 18.09
C TYR A 110 10.23 9.02 17.16
N SER A 111 9.76 7.78 17.19
CA SER A 111 10.40 6.65 16.50
C SER A 111 10.51 6.82 14.98
N SER A 112 9.71 7.67 14.36
CA SER A 112 9.74 7.99 12.92
C SER A 112 10.78 9.06 12.58
N ALA A 113 11.24 9.86 13.54
CA ALA A 113 12.28 10.86 13.33
C ALA A 113 13.65 10.19 13.18
N ASP A 114 14.39 10.56 12.14
CA ASP A 114 15.80 10.15 11.98
C ASP A 114 16.75 11.17 12.59
N TYR A 115 16.42 12.46 12.42
CA TYR A 115 17.20 13.57 12.94
C TYR A 115 16.29 14.66 13.47
N PHE A 116 16.65 15.21 14.63
CA PHE A 116 16.27 16.56 15.04
C PHE A 116 17.48 17.48 14.88
N PHE A 117 17.24 18.72 14.50
CA PHE A 117 18.32 19.68 14.32
C PHE A 117 17.91 21.09 14.76
N ILE A 118 18.89 21.86 15.19
CA ILE A 118 18.76 23.28 15.53
C ILE A 118 19.71 24.03 14.60
N PHE A 119 19.20 25.04 13.94
CA PHE A 119 19.95 25.93 13.06
C PHE A 119 19.89 27.34 13.62
N GLN A 120 21.00 28.06 13.55
CA GLN A 120 21.07 29.43 14.01
C GLN A 120 21.90 30.24 12.99
N ASP A 121 21.25 31.23 12.34
CA ASP A 121 21.83 32.02 11.25
C ASP A 121 23.15 32.69 11.66
N LYS A 122 23.18 33.28 12.87
CA LYS A 122 24.36 33.99 13.39
C LYS A 122 25.64 33.15 13.38
N TYR A 123 25.54 31.84 13.62
CA TYR A 123 26.71 30.97 13.74
C TYR A 123 26.91 30.09 12.51
N ALA A 124 25.97 30.11 11.57
CA ALA A 124 25.96 29.24 10.38
C ALA A 124 26.27 27.76 10.74
N ASP A 125 25.84 27.33 11.93
CA ASP A 125 26.11 25.99 12.49
C ASP A 125 24.79 25.25 12.76
N ILE A 126 24.80 23.96 12.48
CA ILE A 126 23.68 23.06 12.74
C ILE A 126 24.06 22.07 13.83
N MET A 127 23.36 22.11 14.94
CA MET A 127 23.39 21.01 15.92
C MET A 127 22.37 19.97 15.52
N MET A 128 22.83 18.73 15.39
CA MET A 128 22.00 17.62 14.95
C MET A 128 22.01 16.50 15.97
N VAL A 129 20.83 16.00 16.31
CA VAL A 129 20.61 14.83 17.14
C VAL A 129 20.14 13.71 16.24
N GLU A 130 20.75 12.54 16.38
CA GLU A 130 20.52 11.37 15.55
C GLU A 130 19.82 10.25 16.32
N SER A 131 18.84 9.60 15.67
CA SER A 131 18.19 8.42 16.24
C SER A 131 19.17 7.26 16.39
N ALA A 132 19.22 6.64 17.57
CA ALA A 132 20.12 5.52 17.89
C ALA A 132 19.99 4.29 16.95
N LYS A 133 18.92 4.23 16.17
CA LYS A 133 18.67 3.16 15.18
C LYS A 133 19.53 3.28 13.91
N LYS A 134 20.28 4.36 13.74
CA LYS A 134 21.09 4.61 12.53
C LYS A 134 22.56 4.21 12.76
N LYS A 135 23.12 3.39 11.86
CA LYS A 135 24.46 2.78 12.03
C LYS A 135 25.60 3.52 11.31
N ALA A 136 25.39 4.61 10.58
CA ALA A 136 26.44 5.17 9.70
C ALA A 136 26.80 6.63 10.05
N LYS A 137 27.88 6.83 10.82
CA LYS A 137 28.45 8.15 11.14
C LYS A 137 28.81 9.01 9.91
N ILE A 138 29.20 8.39 8.81
CA ILE A 138 29.60 9.12 7.57
C ILE A 138 28.37 9.78 6.92
N GLN A 139 27.21 9.13 6.99
CA GLN A 139 25.98 9.63 6.40
C GLN A 139 25.44 10.86 7.16
N SER A 140 25.64 10.94 8.48
CA SER A 140 25.15 12.06 9.28
C SER A 140 25.93 13.36 8.98
N GLN A 141 27.22 13.28 8.66
CA GLN A 141 28.02 14.46 8.35
C GLN A 141 27.65 15.06 6.99
N ASN A 142 27.45 14.23 5.97
CA ASN A 142 27.01 14.67 4.65
C ASN A 142 25.61 15.29 4.68
N ILE A 143 24.71 14.69 5.43
CA ILE A 143 23.35 15.24 5.63
C ILE A 143 23.40 16.60 6.32
N ARG A 144 24.26 16.76 7.35
CA ARG A 144 24.45 18.03 8.03
C ARG A 144 24.90 19.14 7.08
N GLU A 145 25.90 18.89 6.23
CA GLU A 145 26.39 19.86 5.27
C GLU A 145 25.34 20.24 4.21
N GLN A 146 24.59 19.27 3.74
CA GLN A 146 23.55 19.52 2.75
C GLN A 146 22.34 20.25 3.36
N LEU A 147 21.93 19.89 4.59
CA LEU A 147 20.92 20.61 5.34
C LEU A 147 21.32 22.08 5.56
N LYS A 148 22.60 22.30 5.91
CA LYS A 148 23.13 23.66 6.08
C LYS A 148 22.97 24.46 4.79
N ARG A 149 23.39 23.93 3.64
CA ARG A 149 23.24 24.60 2.34
C ARG A 149 21.78 24.89 1.99
N LEU A 150 20.86 23.96 2.32
CA LEU A 150 19.45 24.14 2.08
C LEU A 150 18.89 25.31 2.91
N LEU A 151 19.23 25.36 4.20
CA LEU A 151 18.75 26.37 5.12
C LEU A 151 19.35 27.76 4.85
N GLU A 152 20.59 27.81 4.37
CA GLU A 152 21.24 29.06 3.93
C GLU A 152 20.65 29.59 2.60
N SER A 153 20.12 28.73 1.76
CA SER A 153 19.63 29.09 0.41
C SER A 153 18.16 29.40 0.33
N ARG A 154 17.36 29.05 1.34
CA ARG A 154 15.88 29.18 1.35
C ARG A 154 15.35 29.62 2.69
N GLU A 155 14.28 30.42 2.67
CA GLU A 155 13.43 30.56 3.84
C GLU A 155 12.75 29.25 4.16
N PRO A 156 12.82 28.76 5.42
CA PRO A 156 12.18 27.53 5.85
C PRO A 156 10.66 27.61 5.65
N THR A 157 10.09 26.58 5.05
CA THR A 157 8.65 26.46 4.91
C THR A 157 8.04 25.71 6.10
N GLU A 158 6.85 26.10 6.50
CA GLU A 158 6.12 25.41 7.58
C GLU A 158 5.56 24.05 7.15
N LYS A 159 5.79 23.63 5.90
CA LYS A 159 5.33 22.35 5.36
C LYS A 159 6.47 21.33 5.30
N TRP A 160 6.09 20.07 5.24
CA TRP A 160 7.04 19.01 4.98
C TRP A 160 7.49 19.05 3.52
N GLU A 161 8.78 19.19 3.28
CA GLU A 161 9.38 19.24 1.96
C GLU A 161 10.27 18.02 1.70
N LEU A 162 10.28 17.58 0.44
CA LEU A 162 11.17 16.53 0.00
C LEU A 162 12.61 17.07 -0.14
N PHE A 163 13.52 16.40 0.53
CA PHE A 163 14.95 16.69 0.52
C PHE A 163 15.74 15.46 0.07
N ASP A 164 16.56 15.60 -0.95
CA ASP A 164 17.46 14.54 -1.43
C ASP A 164 18.86 14.79 -0.92
N ALA A 165 19.41 13.81 -0.21
CA ALA A 165 20.76 13.82 0.30
C ALA A 165 21.52 12.59 -0.23
N GLU A 166 22.30 12.76 -1.31
CA GLU A 166 23.14 11.71 -1.91
C GLU A 166 22.41 10.41 -2.23
N GLY A 167 21.17 10.53 -2.79
CA GLY A 167 20.32 9.38 -3.12
C GLY A 167 19.49 8.85 -1.96
N TYR A 168 19.56 9.50 -0.80
CA TYR A 168 18.63 9.26 0.30
C TYR A 168 17.59 10.37 0.36
N GLN A 169 16.33 10.00 0.33
CA GLN A 169 15.22 10.93 0.36
C GLN A 169 14.68 11.08 1.77
N TYR A 170 14.52 12.33 2.20
CA TYR A 170 13.96 12.71 3.50
C TYR A 170 12.80 13.67 3.33
N LEU A 171 11.83 13.59 4.20
CA LEU A 171 10.90 14.67 4.47
C LEU A 171 11.47 15.54 5.56
N ILE A 172 11.54 16.86 5.32
CA ILE A 172 12.06 17.84 6.27
C ILE A 172 10.97 18.84 6.60
N ARG A 173 10.86 19.17 7.87
CA ARG A 173 10.08 20.31 8.37
C ARG A 173 10.94 21.16 9.26
N VAL A 174 10.84 22.49 9.09
CA VAL A 174 11.57 23.47 9.90
C VAL A 174 10.58 24.50 10.41
N VAL A 175 10.63 24.77 11.70
CA VAL A 175 9.96 25.90 12.34
C VAL A 175 11.04 26.93 12.66
N SER A 176 10.92 28.13 12.14
CA SER A 176 11.94 29.18 12.27
C SER A 176 11.31 30.46 12.80
N LYS A 177 12.02 31.12 13.71
CA LYS A 177 11.65 32.42 14.26
C LYS A 177 12.92 33.18 14.68
N ASP A 178 13.01 34.45 14.27
CA ASP A 178 14.08 35.38 14.66
C ASP A 178 15.49 34.82 14.45
N GLY A 179 15.74 34.19 13.30
CA GLY A 179 17.07 33.66 12.92
C GLY A 179 17.46 32.34 13.61
N VAL A 180 16.56 31.73 14.36
CA VAL A 180 16.72 30.38 14.93
C VAL A 180 15.70 29.45 14.29
N GLY A 181 16.16 28.31 13.79
CA GLY A 181 15.32 27.25 13.26
C GLY A 181 15.48 25.96 14.04
N ILE A 182 14.37 25.27 14.26
CA ILE A 182 14.34 23.90 14.75
C ILE A 182 13.64 23.02 13.74
N GLY A 183 14.17 21.86 13.45
CA GLY A 183 13.58 20.98 12.45
C GLY A 183 13.75 19.52 12.72
N CYS A 184 13.06 18.73 11.88
CA CYS A 184 13.12 17.29 11.87
C CYS A 184 13.31 16.80 10.43
N ALA A 185 14.07 15.72 10.29
CA ALA A 185 14.18 14.97 9.05
C ALA A 185 13.74 13.51 9.27
N VAL A 186 12.86 13.03 8.39
CA VAL A 186 12.30 11.67 8.39
C VAL A 186 12.64 11.00 7.06
N SER A 187 13.33 9.87 7.09
CA SER A 187 13.69 9.12 5.89
C SER A 187 12.47 8.44 5.26
N LEU A 188 12.28 8.66 3.95
CA LEU A 188 11.23 7.97 3.19
C LEU A 188 11.43 6.46 3.18
N ASN A 189 12.66 5.98 3.09
CA ASN A 189 12.96 4.55 3.12
C ASN A 189 12.48 3.89 4.42
N ARG A 190 12.62 4.59 5.56
CA ARG A 190 12.14 4.08 6.85
C ARG A 190 10.61 4.01 6.92
N LEU A 191 9.93 4.97 6.33
CA LEU A 191 8.47 4.91 6.20
C LEU A 191 8.04 3.71 5.35
N ILE A 192 8.77 3.41 4.24
CA ILE A 192 8.54 2.21 3.42
C ILE A 192 8.79 0.92 4.22
N GLU A 193 9.91 0.84 4.94
CA GLU A 193 10.24 -0.34 5.76
C GLU A 193 9.16 -0.64 6.79
N THR A 194 8.58 0.38 7.39
CA THR A 194 7.45 0.23 8.32
C THR A 194 6.22 -0.34 7.62
N MET A 195 5.93 0.11 6.40
CA MET A 195 4.85 -0.42 5.57
C MET A 195 5.11 -1.87 5.13
N GLN A 196 6.34 -2.20 4.75
CA GLN A 196 6.73 -3.55 4.32
C GLN A 196 6.72 -4.57 5.45
N ALA A 197 7.08 -4.17 6.68
CA ALA A 197 7.11 -5.05 7.84
C ALA A 197 5.73 -5.61 8.24
N VAL A 198 4.65 -4.97 7.82
CA VAL A 198 3.28 -5.31 8.23
C VAL A 198 2.53 -6.17 7.20
N GLN A 199 3.18 -6.96 6.35
CA GLN A 199 2.61 -7.85 5.32
C GLN A 199 2.57 -7.33 3.88
N LEU A 200 3.20 -6.20 3.58
CA LEU A 200 3.36 -5.71 2.21
C LEU A 200 4.68 -6.17 1.56
N SER A 201 5.31 -7.23 2.09
CA SER A 201 6.59 -7.75 1.59
C SER A 201 6.60 -8.16 0.12
N ASP A 202 5.41 -8.37 -0.44
CA ASP A 202 5.22 -8.87 -1.81
C ASP A 202 4.84 -7.78 -2.81
N TYR A 203 4.76 -6.50 -2.36
CA TYR A 203 4.32 -5.39 -3.19
C TYR A 203 5.43 -4.35 -3.36
N TYR A 204 5.41 -3.68 -4.51
CA TYR A 204 6.33 -2.57 -4.76
C TYR A 204 5.74 -1.30 -4.16
N VAL A 205 6.32 -0.83 -3.05
CA VAL A 205 5.99 0.45 -2.43
C VAL A 205 7.01 1.48 -2.87
N SER A 206 6.54 2.60 -3.38
CA SER A 206 7.39 3.73 -3.77
C SER A 206 6.71 5.05 -3.42
N TYR A 207 7.51 6.11 -3.30
CA TYR A 207 7.00 7.47 -3.18
C TYR A 207 7.07 8.17 -4.52
N TYR A 208 6.17 9.11 -4.74
CA TYR A 208 6.18 9.99 -5.89
C TYR A 208 5.98 11.44 -5.45
N LYS A 209 6.60 12.38 -6.16
CA LYS A 209 6.38 13.80 -5.93
C LYS A 209 5.09 14.22 -6.63
N ILE A 210 4.19 14.87 -5.91
CA ILE A 210 2.91 15.36 -6.44
C ILE A 210 3.20 16.41 -7.52
N GLY A 211 2.58 16.27 -8.69
CA GLY A 211 2.78 17.16 -9.84
C GLY A 211 3.90 16.75 -10.81
N THR A 212 4.68 15.71 -10.53
CA THR A 212 5.59 15.11 -11.53
C THR A 212 4.81 14.14 -12.40
N MET A 213 4.78 14.37 -13.73
CA MET A 213 4.29 13.37 -14.68
C MET A 213 5.22 12.16 -14.64
N ILE A 214 4.74 11.06 -14.07
CA ILE A 214 5.47 9.81 -14.11
C ILE A 214 5.10 9.14 -15.44
N LEU A 215 6.10 9.01 -16.32
CA LEU A 215 5.97 8.19 -17.54
C LEU A 215 5.80 6.73 -17.12
N ASP A 216 4.56 6.26 -17.13
CA ASP A 216 4.20 4.89 -16.85
C ASP A 216 4.65 3.97 -17.99
N ASN A 217 5.87 3.45 -17.91
CA ASN A 217 6.39 2.43 -18.82
C ASN A 217 6.02 1.00 -18.42
N GLU A 218 5.18 0.81 -17.38
CA GLU A 218 4.83 -0.49 -16.86
C GLU A 218 3.52 -1.03 -17.47
N SER A 219 3.48 -2.34 -17.69
CA SER A 219 2.36 -3.03 -18.33
C SER A 219 1.03 -2.73 -17.60
N GLY A 220 0.04 -2.23 -18.34
CA GLY A 220 -1.25 -1.74 -17.83
C GLY A 220 -2.17 -2.78 -17.16
N LYS A 221 -1.61 -3.90 -16.66
CA LYS A 221 -2.34 -4.98 -15.99
C LYS A 221 -2.25 -4.92 -14.47
N ASP A 222 -1.27 -4.23 -13.90
CA ASP A 222 -1.04 -4.19 -12.45
C ASP A 222 -2.00 -3.22 -11.76
N LEU A 223 -2.40 -3.56 -10.53
CA LEU A 223 -3.24 -2.69 -9.73
C LEU A 223 -2.37 -1.62 -9.07
N LYS A 224 -2.55 -0.37 -9.48
CA LYS A 224 -1.86 0.78 -8.90
C LYS A 224 -2.80 1.50 -7.95
N ILE A 225 -2.29 1.80 -6.74
CA ILE A 225 -2.97 2.59 -5.72
C ILE A 225 -2.05 3.74 -5.37
N GLU A 226 -2.55 4.97 -5.53
CA GLU A 226 -1.81 6.20 -5.25
C GLU A 226 -2.61 7.02 -4.26
N LEU A 227 -1.97 7.41 -3.15
CA LEU A 227 -2.56 8.27 -2.14
C LEU A 227 -1.56 9.38 -1.80
N PRO A 228 -1.99 10.65 -1.83
CA PRO A 228 -1.17 11.76 -1.35
C PRO A 228 -1.02 11.67 0.17
N ILE A 229 0.13 12.11 0.70
CA ILE A 229 0.33 12.33 2.14
C ILE A 229 -0.03 13.79 2.42
N GLN A 230 -0.93 14.04 3.34
CA GLN A 230 -1.37 15.39 3.69
C GLN A 230 -0.20 16.24 4.22
N GLU A 231 -0.27 17.54 3.98
CA GLU A 231 0.75 18.53 4.35
C GLU A 231 2.14 18.28 3.74
N THR A 232 2.24 17.41 2.73
CA THR A 232 3.48 17.15 2.01
C THR A 232 3.30 17.33 0.51
N ASP A 233 4.39 17.41 -0.23
CA ASP A 233 4.40 17.35 -1.69
C ASP A 233 4.67 15.93 -2.24
N VAL A 234 4.48 14.92 -1.38
CA VAL A 234 4.78 13.52 -1.66
C VAL A 234 3.53 12.66 -1.52
N GLY A 235 3.42 11.63 -2.34
CA GLY A 235 2.40 10.59 -2.23
C GLY A 235 3.01 9.20 -2.21
N VAL A 236 2.26 8.25 -1.67
CA VAL A 236 2.59 6.82 -1.67
C VAL A 236 1.98 6.15 -2.89
N ARG A 237 2.78 5.39 -3.61
CA ARG A 237 2.35 4.53 -4.71
C ARG A 237 2.63 3.09 -4.35
N ILE A 238 1.61 2.25 -4.44
CA ILE A 238 1.74 0.80 -4.30
C ILE A 238 1.34 0.15 -5.62
N VAL A 239 2.22 -0.71 -6.12
CA VAL A 239 1.99 -1.50 -7.33
C VAL A 239 1.86 -2.95 -6.93
N ILE A 240 0.70 -3.53 -7.21
CA ILE A 240 0.37 -4.92 -6.91
C ILE A 240 0.40 -5.68 -8.23
N PRO A 241 1.34 -6.64 -8.43
CA PRO A 241 1.41 -7.44 -9.63
C PRO A 241 0.12 -8.21 -9.87
N SER A 242 -0.41 -8.12 -11.07
CA SER A 242 -1.63 -8.84 -11.46
C SER A 242 -1.52 -10.34 -11.26
N GLU A 243 -0.33 -10.92 -11.43
CA GLU A 243 -0.09 -12.35 -11.25
C GLU A 243 -0.49 -12.84 -9.86
N LYS A 244 -0.17 -12.08 -8.79
CA LYS A 244 -0.56 -12.43 -7.41
C LYS A 244 -2.07 -12.30 -7.16
N LEU A 245 -2.68 -11.26 -7.70
CA LEU A 245 -4.14 -11.10 -7.64
C LEU A 245 -4.86 -12.23 -8.37
N PHE A 246 -4.30 -12.72 -9.47
CA PHE A 246 -4.85 -13.84 -10.23
C PHE A 246 -4.54 -15.22 -9.60
N GLU A 247 -3.53 -15.35 -8.75
CA GLU A 247 -3.18 -16.63 -8.13
C GLU A 247 -4.30 -17.13 -7.21
N GLU A 248 -4.88 -16.26 -6.37
CA GLU A 248 -6.05 -16.60 -5.55
C GLU A 248 -7.27 -16.91 -6.42
N ILE A 249 -7.51 -16.10 -7.46
CA ILE A 249 -8.62 -16.33 -8.41
C ILE A 249 -8.39 -17.60 -9.21
N ARG A 250 -7.16 -17.89 -9.62
CA ARG A 250 -6.76 -19.11 -10.35
C ARG A 250 -7.04 -20.37 -9.54
N THR A 251 -6.75 -20.34 -8.24
CA THR A 251 -7.06 -21.47 -7.35
C THR A 251 -8.57 -21.72 -7.32
N LEU A 252 -9.36 -20.67 -7.17
CA LEU A 252 -10.83 -20.74 -7.17
C LEU A 252 -11.39 -21.21 -8.52
N LEU A 253 -10.83 -20.75 -9.63
CA LEU A 253 -11.17 -21.21 -10.98
C LEU A 253 -10.81 -22.69 -11.20
N ASN A 254 -9.66 -23.14 -10.71
CA ASN A 254 -9.26 -24.54 -10.80
C ASN A 254 -10.23 -25.45 -10.03
N PHE A 255 -10.62 -25.10 -8.81
CA PHE A 255 -11.64 -25.85 -8.06
C PHE A 255 -12.99 -25.89 -8.79
N SER A 256 -13.41 -24.77 -9.36
CA SER A 256 -14.66 -24.69 -10.14
C SER A 256 -14.59 -25.54 -11.41
N MET A 257 -13.45 -25.59 -12.09
CA MET A 257 -13.24 -26.43 -13.29
C MET A 257 -13.28 -27.92 -12.94
N VAL A 258 -12.62 -28.33 -11.85
CA VAL A 258 -12.66 -29.73 -11.37
C VAL A 258 -14.10 -30.11 -11.01
N PHE A 259 -14.84 -29.24 -10.33
CA PHE A 259 -16.23 -29.47 -9.99
C PHE A 259 -17.12 -29.62 -11.24
N ALA A 260 -16.91 -28.78 -12.26
CA ALA A 260 -17.60 -28.86 -13.54
C ALA A 260 -17.35 -30.22 -14.26
N VAL A 261 -16.10 -30.68 -14.25
CA VAL A 261 -15.74 -31.97 -14.83
C VAL A 261 -16.44 -33.13 -14.10
N ILE A 262 -16.42 -33.12 -12.77
CA ILE A 262 -17.11 -34.14 -11.94
C ILE A 262 -18.62 -34.13 -12.26
N LEU A 263 -19.23 -32.98 -12.41
CA LEU A 263 -20.65 -32.83 -12.70
C LEU A 263 -20.99 -33.37 -14.10
N ILE A 264 -20.15 -33.15 -15.10
CA ILE A 264 -20.28 -33.71 -16.46
C ILE A 264 -20.20 -35.23 -16.42
N ILE A 265 -19.24 -35.81 -15.69
CA ILE A 265 -19.08 -37.25 -15.53
C ILE A 265 -20.33 -37.86 -14.87
N LEU A 266 -20.84 -37.21 -13.82
CA LEU A 266 -22.02 -37.66 -13.08
C LEU A 266 -23.27 -37.64 -13.97
N LEU A 267 -23.45 -36.60 -14.77
CA LEU A 267 -24.54 -36.50 -15.74
C LEU A 267 -24.42 -37.54 -16.84
N PHE A 268 -23.20 -37.84 -17.30
CA PHE A 268 -22.96 -38.89 -18.27
C PHE A 268 -23.28 -40.30 -17.71
N ALA A 269 -22.93 -40.56 -16.45
CA ALA A 269 -23.28 -41.77 -15.74
C ALA A 269 -24.81 -41.94 -15.59
N LEU A 270 -25.51 -40.85 -15.24
CA LEU A 270 -26.97 -40.83 -15.18
C LEU A 270 -27.60 -41.11 -16.55
N TYR A 271 -27.06 -40.51 -17.61
CA TYR A 271 -27.52 -40.77 -18.98
C TYR A 271 -27.37 -42.24 -19.37
N ILE A 272 -26.23 -42.89 -19.09
CA ILE A 272 -26.00 -44.29 -19.34
C ILE A 272 -26.95 -45.17 -18.52
N SER A 273 -27.13 -44.84 -17.23
CA SER A 273 -28.05 -45.54 -16.34
C SER A 273 -29.50 -45.51 -16.86
N MET A 274 -30.00 -44.30 -17.21
CA MET A 274 -31.32 -44.14 -17.81
C MET A 274 -31.45 -44.88 -19.13
N TYR A 275 -30.42 -44.88 -19.98
CA TYR A 275 -30.43 -45.65 -21.24
C TYR A 275 -30.57 -47.14 -20.95
N HIS A 276 -29.83 -47.71 -20.00
CA HIS A 276 -29.85 -49.13 -19.65
C HIS A 276 -31.16 -49.53 -18.96
N TRP A 277 -31.67 -48.74 -18.04
CA TRP A 277 -32.85 -49.09 -17.24
C TRP A 277 -34.17 -48.84 -17.95
N PHE A 278 -34.29 -47.85 -18.81
CA PHE A 278 -35.55 -47.49 -19.45
C PHE A 278 -35.56 -47.85 -20.95
N THR A 279 -34.52 -47.53 -21.69
CA THR A 279 -34.53 -47.66 -23.17
C THR A 279 -34.31 -49.10 -23.63
N ASN A 280 -33.44 -49.86 -22.98
CA ASN A 280 -33.18 -51.25 -23.34
C ASN A 280 -34.32 -52.23 -23.05
N PRO A 281 -34.96 -52.24 -21.84
CA PRO A 281 -36.10 -53.08 -21.57
C PRO A 281 -37.30 -52.75 -22.47
N VAL A 282 -37.57 -51.49 -22.72
CA VAL A 282 -38.66 -51.07 -23.62
C VAL A 282 -38.40 -51.53 -25.05
N LYS A 283 -37.16 -51.53 -25.56
CA LYS A 283 -36.82 -52.08 -26.85
C LYS A 283 -37.03 -53.61 -26.90
N ARG A 284 -36.68 -54.34 -25.84
CA ARG A 284 -36.87 -55.80 -25.76
C ARG A 284 -38.33 -56.18 -25.78
N ILE A 285 -39.17 -55.51 -24.98
CA ILE A 285 -40.62 -55.80 -24.95
C ILE A 285 -41.25 -55.58 -26.31
N VAL A 286 -40.84 -54.61 -27.06
CA VAL A 286 -41.38 -54.31 -28.39
C VAL A 286 -40.90 -55.27 -29.45
N SER A 287 -39.70 -55.83 -29.33
CA SER A 287 -39.18 -56.87 -30.28
C SER A 287 -39.87 -58.23 -30.08
N VAL A 288 -40.47 -58.46 -28.89
CA VAL A 288 -41.22 -59.71 -28.61
C VAL A 288 -42.70 -59.58 -29.03
N MET A 289 -43.21 -58.34 -29.22
CA MET A 289 -44.58 -58.09 -29.69
C MET A 289 -44.70 -57.93 -31.21
N GLN A 290 -43.62 -57.97 -31.94
CA GLN A 290 -43.56 -58.06 -33.40
C GLN A 290 -43.24 -59.51 -33.84
#